data_6de10c9687d162afed4a68710d94f15e
#
_entry.id   6de10c9687d162afed4a68710d94f15e
#
_cell.length_a   1.000
_cell.length_b   1.000
_cell.length_c   1.000
_cell.angle_alpha   90.00
_cell.angle_beta   90.00
_cell.angle_gamma   90.00
#
_symmetry.space_group_name_H-M   'P 1'
#
loop_
_entity.id
_entity.type
_entity.pdbx_description
1 polymer ?
#
loop_
_entity_poly.entity_id
_entity_poly.type
_entity_poly.pdbx_seq_one_letter_code
_entity_poly.pdbx_strand_id
1 'polypeptide(L)' 'MSTFKFDIMLNGKFVCTLRYKYCALFPINFEDLKKFILSKRPSLKGKDYRIAV' A
#
# COMPACT_ATOMS: atom_id res chain seq x y z
N MET A 1 15.78 -9.13 2.43
CA MET A 1 14.70 -8.12 2.35
C MET A 1 13.40 -8.69 2.88
N SER A 2 12.64 -7.86 3.55
CA SER A 2 11.33 -8.26 4.07
C SER A 2 10.23 -7.82 3.11
N THR A 3 9.08 -8.48 3.18
CA THR A 3 7.92 -8.14 2.36
C THR A 3 6.74 -7.86 3.27
N PHE A 4 6.11 -6.71 3.06
CA PHE A 4 4.89 -6.33 3.76
C PHE A 4 3.71 -6.54 2.83
N LYS A 5 2.88 -7.53 3.16
CA LYS A 5 1.67 -7.85 2.39
C LYS A 5 0.48 -7.15 3.03
N PHE A 6 -0.31 -6.47 2.23
CA PHE A 6 -1.45 -5.71 2.72
C PHE A 6 -2.55 -5.65 1.67
N ASP A 7 -3.78 -5.42 2.14
CA ASP A 7 -4.94 -5.27 1.29
C ASP A 7 -5.30 -3.79 1.18
N ILE A 8 -5.76 -3.39 0.01
CA ILE A 8 -6.29 -2.04 -0.21
C ILE A 8 -7.80 -2.10 -0.17
N MET A 9 -8.39 -1.25 0.67
CA MET A 9 -9.84 -1.14 0.84
C MET A 9 -10.26 0.26 0.44
N LEU A 10 -11.36 0.35 -0.30
CA LEU A 10 -11.95 1.61 -0.69
C LEU A 10 -13.43 1.58 -0.36
N ASN A 11 -13.89 2.53 0.48
CA ASN A 11 -15.28 2.60 0.94
C ASN A 11 -15.76 1.28 1.55
N GLY A 12 -14.86 0.62 2.31
CA GLY A 12 -15.17 -0.64 2.95
C GLY A 12 -15.15 -1.86 2.04
N LYS A 13 -14.76 -1.68 0.78
CA LYS A 13 -14.72 -2.78 -0.20
C LYS A 13 -13.30 -3.13 -0.54
N PHE A 14 -13.03 -4.42 -0.69
CA PHE A 14 -11.73 -4.92 -1.10
C PHE A 14 -11.44 -4.48 -2.54
N VAL A 15 -10.23 -3.96 -2.77
CA VAL A 15 -9.77 -3.56 -4.11
C VAL A 15 -8.74 -4.55 -4.62
N CYS A 16 -7.64 -4.70 -3.87
CA CYS A 16 -6.54 -5.58 -4.29
C CYS A 16 -5.60 -5.84 -3.13
N THR A 17 -4.73 -6.83 -3.32
CA THR A 17 -3.65 -7.13 -2.38
C THR A 17 -2.33 -6.74 -3.03
N LEU A 18 -1.48 -6.03 -2.29
CA LEU A 18 -0.17 -5.61 -2.75
C LEU A 18 0.90 -6.11 -1.80
N ARG A 19 2.12 -6.21 -2.32
CA ARG A 19 3.29 -6.60 -1.54
C ARG A 19 4.35 -5.51 -1.70
N TYR A 20 4.82 -5.00 -0.58
CA TYR A 20 5.84 -3.95 -0.56
C TYR A 20 7.12 -4.51 0.02
N LYS A 21 8.18 -4.51 -0.79
CA LYS A 21 9.50 -4.97 -0.34
C LYS A 21 10.22 -3.83 0.36
N TYR A 22 10.78 -4.11 1.51
CA TYR A 22 11.50 -3.11 2.29
C TYR A 22 12.70 -3.74 2.98
N CYS A 23 13.65 -2.89 3.38
CA CYS A 23 14.81 -3.32 4.14
C CYS A 23 14.44 -3.33 5.62
N ALA A 24 14.66 -4.47 6.29
CA ALA A 24 14.31 -4.62 7.71
C ALA A 24 15.13 -3.69 8.62
N LEU A 25 16.24 -3.14 8.13
CA LEU A 25 17.07 -2.20 8.90
C LEU A 25 16.47 -0.81 8.97
N PHE A 26 15.49 -0.50 8.12
CA PHE A 26 14.84 0.80 8.06
C PHE A 26 13.34 0.64 8.22
N PRO A 27 12.69 1.51 9.01
CA PRO A 27 11.24 1.45 9.13
C PRO A 27 10.55 1.79 7.80
N ILE A 28 9.35 1.25 7.60
CA ILE A 28 8.56 1.58 6.42
C ILE A 28 8.12 3.04 6.54
N ASN A 29 8.45 3.85 5.52
CA ASN A 29 7.98 5.21 5.43
C ASN A 29 6.59 5.20 4.80
N PHE A 30 5.60 5.74 5.49
CA PHE A 30 4.22 5.75 5.02
C PHE A 30 4.05 6.50 3.71
N GLU A 31 4.80 7.59 3.52
CA GLU A 31 4.74 8.34 2.25
C GLU A 31 5.27 7.54 1.08
N ASP A 32 6.36 6.80 1.28
CA ASP A 32 6.90 5.92 0.25
C ASP A 32 5.93 4.80 -0.08
N LEU A 33 5.25 4.27 0.94
CA LEU A 33 4.25 3.24 0.75
C LEU A 33 3.07 3.77 -0.08
N LYS A 34 2.63 5.00 0.18
CA LYS A 34 1.58 5.64 -0.61
C LYS A 34 2.00 5.80 -2.07
N LYS A 35 3.23 6.23 -2.31
CA LYS A 35 3.75 6.37 -3.67
C LYS A 35 3.77 5.03 -4.38
N PHE A 36 4.18 3.97 -3.69
CA PHE A 36 4.17 2.62 -4.24
C PHE A 36 2.74 2.20 -4.62
N ILE A 37 1.78 2.42 -3.74
CA ILE A 37 0.39 2.06 -3.99
C ILE A 37 -0.14 2.78 -5.22
N LEU A 38 0.10 4.08 -5.32
CA LEU A 38 -0.37 4.88 -6.45
C LEU A 38 0.33 4.50 -7.75
N SER A 39 1.58 4.05 -7.67
CA SER A 39 2.31 3.53 -8.83
C SER A 39 1.67 2.24 -9.36
N LYS A 40 1.22 1.38 -8.47
CA LYS A 40 0.58 0.12 -8.84
C LYS A 40 -0.89 0.29 -9.22
N ARG A 41 -1.57 1.24 -8.60
CA ARG A 41 -3.00 1.51 -8.80
C ARG A 41 -3.25 3.01 -8.97
N PRO A 42 -2.93 3.58 -10.15
CA PRO A 42 -3.10 5.03 -10.35
C PRO A 42 -4.53 5.52 -10.17
N SER A 43 -5.51 4.63 -10.35
CA SER A 43 -6.92 4.99 -10.18
C SER A 43 -7.27 5.38 -8.74
N LEU A 44 -6.41 5.06 -7.77
CA LEU A 44 -6.62 5.41 -6.37
C LEU A 44 -6.21 6.84 -6.06
N LYS A 45 -5.57 7.54 -6.99
CA LYS A 45 -5.16 8.92 -6.78
C LYS A 45 -6.37 9.79 -6.49
N GLY A 46 -6.30 10.53 -5.38
CA GLY A 46 -7.41 11.39 -4.95
C GLY A 46 -8.53 10.65 -4.24
N LYS A 47 -8.42 9.34 -4.03
CA LYS A 47 -9.42 8.56 -3.33
C LYS A 47 -8.97 8.24 -1.91
N ASP A 48 -9.93 8.09 -1.01
CA ASP A 48 -9.68 7.79 0.40
C ASP A 48 -9.64 6.28 0.61
N TYR A 49 -8.53 5.68 0.18
CA TYR A 49 -8.32 4.25 0.37
C TYR A 49 -7.69 3.97 1.73
N ARG A 50 -7.85 2.73 2.20
CA ARG A 50 -7.28 2.28 3.47
C ARG A 50 -6.45 1.03 3.27
N ILE A 51 -5.48 0.85 4.15
CA ILE A 51 -4.60 -0.31 4.15
C ILE A 51 -5.04 -1.23 5.29
N ALA A 52 -5.30 -2.49 4.94
CA ALA A 52 -5.68 -3.52 5.90
C ALA A 52 -4.64 -4.63 5.90
N VAL A 53 -4.22 -5.07 7.08
CA VAL A 53 -3.25 -6.16 7.24
C VAL A 53 -3.90 -7.37 7.87
#